data_c9ce306e18c074fc33d41a01170054c1
#
_entry.id   c9ce306e18c074fc33d41a01170054c1
#
_cell.length_a   1.000
_cell.length_b   1.000
_cell.length_c   1.000
_cell.angle_alpha   90.00
_cell.angle_beta   90.00
_cell.angle_gamma   90.00
#
_symmetry.space_group_name_H-M   'P 1'
#
loop_
_entity.id
_entity.type
_entity.pdbx_description
1 polymer ?
#
loop_
_entity_poly.entity_id
_entity_poly.type
_entity_poly.pdbx_seq_one_letter_code
_entity_poly.pdbx_strand_id
1 'polypeptide(L)'
;MLTPHFAVYVGKETETGFTGFISDMDIFLVIKVDDGVEREVGERALKIINEEVLNASIERLVDFDSVLTDVIKNLNFPLHFSLAAGLVKDNHLFLKTNGSGNILIKRQNELLSIISGDNIASGTYLSDDMYIFTTQEMIQQFGNIENMKKTLGDTPFTELQNALSSYLTHKDENLISLCVAFEQETVIQSPENQNNVVMSEEQPVVEEVEMHSKTIKPNFKTILSNLRDRKSPLGKKVTIAVVLLIAIILVWSVGLGYQRRQSAQMDQRILATREDIQHKLSQAEEASFLNPQSAAQYIAEATNEYEVLRNDLKGKNKDKQLQDLQSFITDKEAKIMKKEEVKYTEYYDLALDTKNAQGVTLNRYNETLIILDSTNSSVYFLSLPKKSLQKKTAAELKGAQLIALYENTVFFYDPNNGIFTLTDTGSVKKVIEKDSEWGNIMSMSIYGGNIYLLDSQKNDIYKYLVAENGYSTKNSYLKGYQLDLSASNSLSIDSSIYIGLKDTVYKFTAGAKDEFETKFPNENVDLAKIITDKDIGKVYAWDKNGGTLYVLGKNGSYERQIISSVLKTSTDVTVFGNKSYVVSGSKIYEIPLE
;
A
#
# COMPACT_ATOMS: atom_id res chain seq x y z
N MET A 1 -9.20 -23.23 -6.13
CA MET A 1 -9.66 -22.32 -7.21
C MET A 1 -8.41 -21.79 -7.88
N LEU A 2 -8.38 -21.60 -9.19
CA LEU A 2 -7.23 -20.96 -9.84
C LEU A 2 -7.31 -19.45 -9.60
N THR A 3 -6.21 -18.83 -9.21
CA THR A 3 -6.15 -17.40 -8.93
C THR A 3 -5.57 -16.66 -10.13
N PRO A 4 -6.19 -15.57 -10.62
CA PRO A 4 -5.64 -14.79 -11.72
C PRO A 4 -4.49 -13.88 -11.24
N HIS A 5 -3.42 -13.84 -12.01
CA HIS A 5 -2.30 -12.92 -11.87
C HIS A 5 -2.26 -11.99 -13.06
N PHE A 6 -1.86 -10.72 -12.85
CA PHE A 6 -1.97 -9.67 -13.86
C PHE A 6 -0.61 -9.07 -14.21
N ALA A 7 -0.40 -8.83 -15.51
CA ALA A 7 0.68 -7.99 -16.00
C ALA A 7 0.09 -7.01 -17.03
N VAL A 8 0.30 -5.71 -16.82
CA VAL A 8 -0.35 -4.65 -17.61
C VAL A 8 0.70 -3.81 -18.30
N TYR A 9 0.47 -3.49 -19.57
CA TYR A 9 1.17 -2.47 -20.31
C TYR A 9 0.17 -1.42 -20.79
N VAL A 10 0.44 -0.15 -20.49
CA VAL A 10 -0.30 1.01 -20.99
C VAL A 10 0.72 1.95 -21.62
N GLY A 11 0.55 2.23 -22.90
CA GLY A 11 1.36 3.17 -23.65
C GLY A 11 1.03 4.63 -23.32
N LYS A 12 1.71 5.54 -24.02
CA LYS A 12 1.48 6.98 -23.86
C LYS A 12 0.13 7.37 -24.42
N GLU A 13 -0.71 8.02 -23.63
CA GLU A 13 -1.99 8.55 -24.07
C GLU A 13 -1.82 9.79 -24.94
N THR A 14 -2.68 9.94 -25.96
CA THR A 14 -2.82 11.19 -26.71
C THR A 14 -3.72 12.17 -25.95
N GLU A 15 -3.69 13.46 -26.29
CA GLU A 15 -4.49 14.49 -25.61
C GLU A 15 -6.00 14.28 -25.70
N THR A 16 -6.47 13.53 -26.70
CA THR A 16 -7.90 13.34 -27.01
C THR A 16 -8.35 11.88 -26.95
N GLY A 17 -7.43 10.93 -26.78
CA GLY A 17 -7.70 9.50 -26.69
C GLY A 17 -7.66 8.99 -25.25
N PHE A 18 -8.32 7.88 -25.03
CA PHE A 18 -8.33 7.20 -23.72
C PHE A 18 -8.00 5.71 -23.88
N THR A 19 -7.10 5.23 -23.03
CA THR A 19 -6.83 3.79 -22.85
C THR A 19 -6.95 3.43 -21.38
N GLY A 20 -7.67 2.36 -21.07
CA GLY A 20 -7.84 1.93 -19.69
C GLY A 20 -8.11 0.45 -19.55
N PHE A 21 -8.00 -0.06 -18.34
CA PHE A 21 -8.18 -1.48 -18.04
C PHE A 21 -8.88 -1.70 -16.70
N ILE A 22 -9.49 -2.88 -16.58
CA ILE A 22 -9.96 -3.46 -15.31
C ILE A 22 -9.20 -4.78 -15.13
N SER A 23 -8.62 -4.98 -13.95
CA SER A 23 -7.94 -6.22 -13.54
C SER A 23 -8.43 -6.62 -12.15
N ASP A 24 -9.64 -7.16 -12.12
CA ASP A 24 -10.27 -7.67 -10.91
C ASP A 24 -10.24 -9.21 -10.91
N MET A 25 -10.55 -9.86 -9.78
CA MET A 25 -10.51 -11.32 -9.65
C MET A 25 -11.44 -12.02 -10.65
N ASP A 26 -12.59 -11.43 -10.94
CA ASP A 26 -13.61 -12.02 -11.79
C ASP A 26 -13.76 -11.32 -13.14
N ILE A 27 -13.33 -10.07 -13.30
CA ILE A 27 -13.48 -9.31 -14.53
C ILE A 27 -12.15 -8.73 -15.03
N PHE A 28 -11.87 -8.93 -16.31
CA PHE A 28 -10.71 -8.43 -17.02
C PHE A 28 -11.17 -7.62 -18.22
N LEU A 29 -10.67 -6.43 -18.38
CA LEU A 29 -11.10 -5.59 -19.49
C LEU A 29 -9.98 -4.64 -19.91
N VAL A 30 -9.80 -4.48 -21.20
CA VAL A 30 -9.10 -3.35 -21.80
C VAL A 30 -10.04 -2.61 -22.73
N ILE A 31 -9.99 -1.28 -22.68
CA ILE A 31 -10.74 -0.41 -23.57
C ILE A 31 -9.82 0.64 -24.16
N LYS A 32 -10.01 0.95 -25.42
CA LYS A 32 -9.32 2.00 -26.16
C LYS A 32 -10.34 2.84 -26.90
N VAL A 33 -10.23 4.14 -26.75
CA VAL A 33 -10.99 5.14 -27.51
C VAL A 33 -9.99 6.09 -28.16
N ASP A 34 -10.03 6.21 -29.47
CA ASP A 34 -9.01 6.95 -30.22
C ASP A 34 -9.17 8.47 -30.09
N ASP A 35 -10.40 8.97 -29.94
CA ASP A 35 -10.69 10.41 -29.87
C ASP A 35 -12.01 10.70 -29.15
N GLY A 36 -12.11 11.88 -28.51
CA GLY A 36 -13.36 12.40 -27.94
C GLY A 36 -13.70 11.94 -26.53
N VAL A 37 -12.75 11.32 -25.79
CA VAL A 37 -12.94 10.96 -24.38
C VAL A 37 -11.81 11.51 -23.55
N GLU A 38 -12.13 12.44 -22.66
CA GLU A 38 -11.20 12.92 -21.64
C GLU A 38 -10.90 11.79 -20.64
N ARG A 39 -9.68 11.77 -20.12
CA ARG A 39 -9.19 10.74 -19.20
C ARG A 39 -10.12 10.51 -18.00
N GLU A 40 -10.58 11.58 -17.37
CA GLU A 40 -11.47 11.50 -16.19
C GLU A 40 -12.81 10.84 -16.53
N VAL A 41 -13.35 11.10 -17.73
CA VAL A 41 -14.57 10.48 -18.21
C VAL A 41 -14.35 8.99 -18.45
N GLY A 42 -13.22 8.63 -19.04
CA GLY A 42 -12.84 7.25 -19.28
C GLY A 42 -12.63 6.44 -18.00
N GLU A 43 -11.92 6.99 -17.01
CA GLU A 43 -11.70 6.36 -15.70
C GLU A 43 -13.02 6.15 -14.94
N ARG A 44 -13.91 7.13 -14.96
CA ARG A 44 -15.27 7.02 -14.38
C ARG A 44 -16.08 5.93 -15.07
N ALA A 45 -15.97 5.83 -16.38
CA ALA A 45 -16.65 4.80 -17.16
C ALA A 45 -16.17 3.39 -16.80
N LEU A 46 -14.86 3.17 -16.64
CA LEU A 46 -14.32 1.91 -16.19
C LEU A 46 -14.87 1.50 -14.82
N LYS A 47 -14.97 2.43 -13.88
CA LYS A 47 -15.55 2.18 -12.56
C LYS A 47 -17.02 1.74 -12.67
N ILE A 48 -17.82 2.42 -13.47
CA ILE A 48 -19.22 2.06 -13.68
C ILE A 48 -19.33 0.69 -14.36
N ILE A 49 -18.50 0.40 -15.35
CA ILE A 49 -18.48 -0.94 -16.00
C ILE A 49 -18.18 -2.02 -14.97
N ASN A 50 -17.17 -1.83 -14.13
CA ASN A 50 -16.81 -2.80 -13.10
C ASN A 50 -17.96 -3.04 -12.12
N GLU A 51 -18.53 -1.97 -11.56
CA GLU A 51 -19.64 -2.05 -10.59
C GLU A 51 -20.89 -2.70 -11.18
N GLU A 52 -21.30 -2.32 -12.37
CA GLU A 52 -22.52 -2.83 -13.00
C GLU A 52 -22.37 -4.30 -13.44
N VAL A 53 -21.21 -4.71 -13.96
CA VAL A 53 -20.98 -6.09 -14.36
C VAL A 53 -20.89 -7.01 -13.14
N LEU A 54 -20.21 -6.61 -12.07
CA LEU A 54 -20.10 -7.41 -10.85
C LEU A 54 -21.43 -7.52 -10.08
N ASN A 55 -22.28 -6.49 -10.13
CA ASN A 55 -23.58 -6.50 -9.48
C ASN A 55 -24.68 -7.21 -10.30
N ALA A 56 -24.43 -7.48 -11.57
CA ALA A 56 -25.40 -8.15 -12.45
C ALA A 56 -25.45 -9.67 -12.20
N SER A 57 -26.65 -10.23 -12.32
CA SER A 57 -26.84 -11.70 -12.28
C SER A 57 -26.48 -12.31 -13.62
N ILE A 58 -25.18 -12.56 -13.83
CA ILE A 58 -24.65 -13.16 -15.07
C ILE A 58 -24.43 -14.66 -14.85
N GLU A 59 -25.20 -15.48 -15.57
CA GLU A 59 -25.07 -16.95 -15.52
C GLU A 59 -24.60 -17.53 -16.85
N ARG A 60 -24.84 -16.85 -17.96
CA ARG A 60 -24.52 -17.31 -19.31
C ARG A 60 -23.75 -16.26 -20.09
N LEU A 61 -23.02 -16.70 -21.12
CA LEU A 61 -22.29 -15.82 -22.03
C LEU A 61 -23.17 -14.70 -22.64
N VAL A 62 -24.43 -15.00 -22.97
CA VAL A 62 -25.37 -14.02 -23.54
C VAL A 62 -25.75 -12.95 -22.51
N ASP A 63 -25.83 -13.32 -21.23
CA ASP A 63 -26.11 -12.38 -20.15
C ASP A 63 -24.94 -11.40 -19.98
N PHE A 64 -23.69 -11.92 -20.02
CA PHE A 64 -22.47 -11.09 -20.01
C PHE A 64 -22.41 -10.11 -21.21
N ASP A 65 -22.69 -10.62 -22.41
CA ASP A 65 -22.74 -9.80 -23.62
C ASP A 65 -23.77 -8.68 -23.51
N SER A 66 -24.98 -8.99 -23.05
CA SER A 66 -26.08 -8.02 -22.91
C SER A 66 -25.74 -6.95 -21.86
N VAL A 67 -25.33 -7.36 -20.66
CA VAL A 67 -24.99 -6.44 -19.56
C VAL A 67 -23.88 -5.49 -19.98
N LEU A 68 -22.78 -6.01 -20.52
CA LEU A 68 -21.64 -5.17 -20.91
C LEU A 68 -22.00 -4.22 -22.06
N THR A 69 -22.81 -4.67 -23.03
CA THR A 69 -23.29 -3.83 -24.13
C THR A 69 -24.18 -2.71 -23.63
N ASP A 70 -25.13 -3.01 -22.74
CA ASP A 70 -26.08 -2.03 -22.19
C ASP A 70 -25.37 -0.99 -21.32
N VAL A 71 -24.40 -1.41 -20.50
CA VAL A 71 -23.60 -0.51 -19.69
C VAL A 71 -22.81 0.46 -20.56
N ILE A 72 -22.09 -0.06 -21.57
CA ILE A 72 -21.27 0.77 -22.47
C ILE A 72 -22.16 1.75 -23.27
N LYS A 73 -23.32 1.31 -23.72
CA LYS A 73 -24.29 2.16 -24.43
C LYS A 73 -24.79 3.31 -23.55
N ASN A 74 -25.03 3.04 -22.27
CA ASN A 74 -25.50 4.04 -21.31
C ASN A 74 -24.42 5.08 -20.93
N LEU A 75 -23.14 4.74 -21.12
CA LEU A 75 -22.02 5.64 -20.88
C LEU A 75 -21.80 6.68 -21.99
N ASN A 76 -22.58 6.61 -23.09
CA ASN A 76 -22.43 7.50 -24.24
C ASN A 76 -20.99 7.56 -24.80
N PHE A 77 -20.30 6.43 -24.82
CA PHE A 77 -18.99 6.35 -25.46
C PHE A 77 -19.10 6.71 -26.96
N PRO A 78 -18.03 7.26 -27.56
CA PRO A 78 -17.97 7.45 -29.00
C PRO A 78 -18.30 6.16 -29.76
N LEU A 79 -18.85 6.29 -30.98
CA LEU A 79 -19.25 5.15 -31.82
C LEU A 79 -18.08 4.21 -32.16
N HIS A 80 -16.85 4.70 -32.07
CA HIS A 80 -15.62 3.97 -32.38
C HIS A 80 -14.78 3.78 -31.12
N PHE A 81 -14.89 2.63 -30.51
CA PHE A 81 -14.03 2.19 -29.42
C PHE A 81 -13.64 0.72 -29.65
N SER A 82 -12.54 0.33 -29.05
CA SER A 82 -12.03 -1.05 -29.05
C SER A 82 -12.09 -1.63 -27.65
N LEU A 83 -12.59 -2.84 -27.51
CA LEU A 83 -12.79 -3.51 -26.25
C LEU A 83 -12.32 -4.97 -26.34
N ALA A 84 -11.63 -5.46 -25.32
CA ALA A 84 -11.46 -6.87 -25.05
C ALA A 84 -11.75 -7.13 -23.58
N ALA A 85 -12.75 -7.96 -23.28
CA ALA A 85 -13.24 -8.20 -21.92
C ALA A 85 -13.40 -9.69 -21.63
N GLY A 86 -13.16 -10.08 -20.37
CA GLY A 86 -13.37 -11.42 -19.84
C GLY A 86 -14.02 -11.37 -18.46
N LEU A 87 -14.90 -12.36 -18.19
CA LEU A 87 -15.53 -12.56 -16.89
C LEU A 87 -15.34 -14.02 -16.48
N VAL A 88 -14.81 -14.23 -15.28
CA VAL A 88 -14.72 -15.58 -14.67
C VAL A 88 -16.02 -15.85 -13.94
N LYS A 89 -16.63 -16.98 -14.27
CA LYS A 89 -17.81 -17.48 -13.57
C LYS A 89 -17.67 -18.98 -13.34
N ASP A 90 -17.59 -19.38 -12.09
CA ASP A 90 -17.31 -20.75 -11.69
C ASP A 90 -16.02 -21.28 -12.34
N ASN A 91 -16.11 -22.26 -13.25
CA ASN A 91 -14.96 -22.79 -13.99
C ASN A 91 -14.96 -22.38 -15.47
N HIS A 92 -15.67 -21.30 -15.83
CA HIS A 92 -15.79 -20.79 -17.18
C HIS A 92 -15.27 -19.37 -17.29
N LEU A 93 -14.64 -19.06 -18.40
CA LEU A 93 -14.26 -17.71 -18.80
C LEU A 93 -15.15 -17.27 -19.96
N PHE A 94 -15.96 -16.24 -19.75
CA PHE A 94 -16.73 -15.57 -20.78
C PHE A 94 -15.89 -14.47 -21.39
N LEU A 95 -15.86 -14.38 -22.70
CA LEU A 95 -15.02 -13.46 -23.47
C LEU A 95 -15.86 -12.63 -24.42
N LYS A 96 -15.54 -11.35 -24.55
CA LYS A 96 -16.16 -10.42 -25.50
C LYS A 96 -15.12 -9.50 -26.10
N THR A 97 -15.20 -9.27 -27.40
CA THR A 97 -14.43 -8.24 -28.10
C THR A 97 -15.35 -7.32 -28.89
N ASN A 98 -14.89 -6.09 -29.12
CA ASN A 98 -15.55 -5.09 -29.97
C ASN A 98 -14.48 -4.24 -30.69
N GLY A 99 -14.78 -3.78 -31.90
CA GLY A 99 -13.89 -2.96 -32.71
C GLY A 99 -12.56 -3.68 -33.04
N SER A 100 -11.43 -3.06 -32.72
CA SER A 100 -10.10 -3.68 -32.89
C SER A 100 -9.66 -4.55 -31.69
N GLY A 101 -10.55 -4.79 -30.73
CA GLY A 101 -10.28 -5.65 -29.59
C GLY A 101 -9.88 -7.09 -30.01
N ASN A 102 -8.92 -7.64 -29.30
CA ASN A 102 -8.39 -8.98 -29.57
C ASN A 102 -8.04 -9.69 -28.26
N ILE A 103 -8.37 -10.98 -28.17
CA ILE A 103 -8.00 -11.82 -27.04
C ILE A 103 -7.18 -13.00 -27.56
N LEU A 104 -5.96 -13.10 -27.05
CA LEU A 104 -5.04 -14.18 -27.36
C LEU A 104 -4.96 -15.13 -26.15
N ILE A 105 -4.65 -16.39 -26.42
CA ILE A 105 -4.27 -17.37 -25.40
C ILE A 105 -2.85 -17.87 -25.66
N LYS A 106 -2.03 -17.90 -24.64
CA LYS A 106 -0.80 -18.66 -24.60
C LYS A 106 -1.07 -19.93 -23.79
N ARG A 107 -1.03 -21.05 -24.46
CA ARG A 107 -1.19 -22.38 -23.85
C ARG A 107 -0.03 -23.25 -24.30
N GLN A 108 0.69 -23.83 -23.36
CA GLN A 108 1.96 -24.48 -23.62
C GLN A 108 2.93 -23.51 -24.32
N ASN A 109 3.39 -23.81 -25.52
CA ASN A 109 4.30 -22.97 -26.32
C ASN A 109 3.60 -22.30 -27.52
N GLU A 110 2.27 -22.29 -27.56
CA GLU A 110 1.50 -21.70 -28.66
C GLU A 110 0.81 -20.39 -28.19
N LEU A 111 0.86 -19.37 -29.04
CA LEU A 111 0.12 -18.11 -28.88
C LEU A 111 -0.87 -18.01 -30.05
N LEU A 112 -2.16 -18.02 -29.71
CA LEU A 112 -3.24 -18.03 -30.71
C LEU A 112 -4.25 -16.92 -30.37
N SER A 113 -4.83 -16.29 -31.40
CA SER A 113 -6.00 -15.43 -31.23
C SER A 113 -7.23 -16.29 -31.02
N ILE A 114 -7.98 -16.08 -29.94
CA ILE A 114 -9.22 -16.78 -29.63
C ILE A 114 -10.39 -16.08 -30.32
N ILE A 115 -10.52 -14.78 -30.08
CA ILE A 115 -11.57 -13.93 -30.66
C ILE A 115 -11.02 -12.54 -30.98
N SER A 116 -11.58 -11.91 -31.99
CA SER A 116 -11.28 -10.53 -32.39
C SER A 116 -12.48 -9.91 -33.10
N GLY A 117 -12.51 -8.58 -33.21
CA GLY A 117 -13.65 -7.84 -33.78
C GLY A 117 -14.88 -7.91 -32.86
N ASP A 118 -16.07 -7.90 -33.42
CA ASP A 118 -17.32 -7.91 -32.65
C ASP A 118 -17.79 -9.35 -32.38
N ASN A 119 -17.15 -10.01 -31.43
CA ASN A 119 -17.38 -11.42 -31.15
C ASN A 119 -17.47 -11.73 -29.63
N ILE A 120 -18.11 -12.87 -29.33
CA ILE A 120 -18.19 -13.44 -27.99
C ILE A 120 -17.76 -14.91 -28.01
N ALA A 121 -17.14 -15.39 -26.95
CA ALA A 121 -16.77 -16.79 -26.74
C ALA A 121 -16.83 -17.18 -25.28
N SER A 122 -16.91 -18.47 -24.99
CA SER A 122 -16.74 -19.01 -23.66
C SER A 122 -15.97 -20.32 -23.68
N GLY A 123 -15.25 -20.59 -22.61
CA GLY A 123 -14.48 -21.82 -22.47
C GLY A 123 -14.02 -22.02 -21.03
N THR A 124 -13.44 -23.19 -20.77
CA THR A 124 -12.77 -23.48 -19.50
C THR A 124 -11.32 -23.00 -19.59
N TYR A 125 -10.84 -22.39 -18.51
CA TYR A 125 -9.44 -22.01 -18.36
C TYR A 125 -8.69 -23.06 -17.53
N LEU A 126 -7.41 -23.22 -17.80
CA LEU A 126 -6.54 -24.21 -17.15
C LEU A 126 -5.44 -23.48 -16.36
N SER A 127 -4.85 -24.20 -15.40
CA SER A 127 -3.57 -23.76 -14.81
C SER A 127 -2.54 -23.65 -15.94
N ASP A 128 -1.69 -22.63 -15.89
CA ASP A 128 -0.69 -22.29 -16.90
C ASP A 128 -1.23 -21.68 -18.21
N ASP A 129 -2.54 -21.47 -18.34
CA ASP A 129 -3.06 -20.63 -19.41
C ASP A 129 -2.76 -19.16 -19.12
N MET A 130 -2.29 -18.44 -20.13
CA MET A 130 -2.18 -16.99 -20.09
C MET A 130 -3.05 -16.38 -21.19
N TYR A 131 -3.97 -15.52 -20.79
CA TYR A 131 -4.81 -14.75 -21.70
C TYR A 131 -4.25 -13.35 -21.87
N ILE A 132 -4.24 -12.84 -23.10
CA ILE A 132 -3.79 -11.47 -23.41
C ILE A 132 -4.98 -10.71 -24.02
N PHE A 133 -5.52 -9.78 -23.24
CA PHE A 133 -6.55 -8.84 -23.66
C PHE A 133 -5.86 -7.61 -24.25
N THR A 134 -6.12 -7.29 -25.51
CA THR A 134 -5.38 -6.24 -26.21
C THR A 134 -6.15 -5.71 -27.42
N THR A 135 -5.52 -4.90 -28.24
CA THR A 135 -6.05 -4.39 -29.50
C THR A 135 -5.20 -4.86 -30.68
N GLN A 136 -5.76 -4.79 -31.88
CA GLN A 136 -5.05 -5.17 -33.11
C GLN A 136 -3.83 -4.29 -33.36
N GLU A 137 -3.88 -3.01 -32.98
CA GLU A 137 -2.76 -2.06 -33.10
C GLU A 137 -1.58 -2.51 -32.24
N MET A 138 -1.84 -3.03 -31.05
CA MET A 138 -0.81 -3.58 -30.17
C MET A 138 -0.11 -4.78 -30.82
N ILE A 139 -0.87 -5.69 -31.45
CA ILE A 139 -0.30 -6.84 -32.17
C ILE A 139 0.54 -6.38 -33.36
N GLN A 140 0.12 -5.34 -34.09
CA GLN A 140 0.85 -4.77 -35.21
C GLN A 140 2.20 -4.18 -34.83
N GLN A 141 2.40 -3.74 -33.58
CA GLN A 141 3.72 -3.29 -33.10
C GLN A 141 4.76 -4.42 -33.13
N PHE A 142 4.33 -5.66 -32.99
CA PHE A 142 5.18 -6.85 -33.16
C PHE A 142 5.26 -7.33 -34.63
N GLY A 143 4.49 -6.70 -35.52
CA GLY A 143 4.31 -7.10 -36.90
C GLY A 143 3.23 -8.16 -37.09
N ASN A 144 3.23 -9.23 -36.30
CA ASN A 144 2.21 -10.28 -36.28
C ASN A 144 2.28 -11.11 -34.98
N ILE A 145 1.32 -12.01 -34.78
CA ILE A 145 1.21 -12.88 -33.60
C ILE A 145 2.44 -13.80 -33.46
N GLU A 146 3.02 -14.28 -34.56
CA GLU A 146 4.21 -15.15 -34.55
C GLU A 146 5.44 -14.41 -34.00
N ASN A 147 5.62 -13.14 -34.36
CA ASN A 147 6.69 -12.32 -33.81
C ASN A 147 6.45 -11.95 -32.34
N MET A 148 5.18 -11.69 -31.98
CA MET A 148 4.78 -11.48 -30.59
C MET A 148 5.08 -12.74 -29.75
N LYS A 149 4.77 -13.92 -30.26
CA LYS A 149 5.12 -15.21 -29.65
C LYS A 149 6.64 -15.35 -29.44
N LYS A 150 7.47 -15.01 -30.42
CA LYS A 150 8.94 -15.07 -30.29
C LYS A 150 9.47 -14.10 -29.23
N THR A 151 8.85 -12.94 -29.08
CA THR A 151 9.28 -11.91 -28.13
C THR A 151 8.81 -12.24 -26.70
N LEU A 152 7.62 -12.78 -26.54
CA LEU A 152 6.99 -13.00 -25.23
C LEU A 152 6.91 -14.48 -24.83
N GLY A 153 7.18 -15.41 -25.76
CA GLY A 153 6.95 -16.83 -25.56
C GLY A 153 7.76 -17.45 -24.41
N ASP A 154 9.02 -17.07 -24.28
CA ASP A 154 9.92 -17.60 -23.25
C ASP A 154 10.03 -16.68 -22.03
N THR A 155 9.32 -15.54 -22.03
CA THR A 155 9.36 -14.59 -20.92
C THR A 155 8.52 -15.10 -19.75
N PRO A 156 9.08 -15.21 -18.54
CA PRO A 156 8.33 -15.52 -17.34
C PRO A 156 7.22 -14.49 -17.11
N PHE A 157 6.09 -14.91 -16.55
CA PHE A 157 4.96 -14.01 -16.31
C PHE A 157 5.35 -12.79 -15.45
N THR A 158 6.20 -12.98 -14.43
CA THR A 158 6.71 -11.94 -13.53
C THR A 158 7.56 -10.87 -14.24
N GLU A 159 8.15 -11.18 -15.41
CA GLU A 159 8.99 -10.28 -16.19
C GLU A 159 8.27 -9.70 -17.41
N LEU A 160 7.04 -10.14 -17.68
CA LEU A 160 6.31 -9.82 -18.89
C LEU A 160 6.03 -8.32 -19.06
N GLN A 161 5.69 -7.64 -17.98
CA GLN A 161 5.46 -6.20 -17.99
C GLN A 161 6.72 -5.43 -18.37
N ASN A 162 7.87 -5.83 -17.84
CA ASN A 162 9.17 -5.21 -18.16
C ASN A 162 9.57 -5.50 -19.60
N ALA A 163 9.32 -6.70 -20.08
CA ALA A 163 9.59 -7.10 -21.48
C ALA A 163 8.75 -6.28 -22.46
N LEU A 164 7.45 -6.14 -22.21
CA LEU A 164 6.56 -5.28 -23.00
C LEU A 164 7.02 -3.82 -23.00
N SER A 165 7.31 -3.27 -21.82
CA SER A 165 7.79 -1.90 -21.68
C SER A 165 9.11 -1.67 -22.44
N SER A 166 10.04 -2.60 -22.34
CA SER A 166 11.35 -2.49 -23.03
C SER A 166 11.22 -2.57 -24.55
N TYR A 167 10.33 -3.42 -25.05
CA TYR A 167 10.14 -3.59 -26.49
C TYR A 167 9.40 -2.41 -27.14
N LEU A 168 8.49 -1.78 -26.41
CA LEU A 168 7.54 -0.77 -26.90
C LEU A 168 7.96 0.67 -26.66
N THR A 169 8.98 0.97 -25.87
CA THR A 169 9.38 2.32 -25.37
C THR A 169 9.49 3.43 -26.43
N HIS A 170 9.54 3.12 -27.71
CA HIS A 170 9.64 4.10 -28.80
C HIS A 170 8.46 4.12 -29.77
N LYS A 171 7.35 3.40 -29.44
CA LYS A 171 6.22 3.17 -30.35
C LYS A 171 4.85 3.51 -29.75
N ASP A 172 4.82 4.25 -28.67
CA ASP A 172 3.78 4.25 -27.65
C ASP A 172 2.69 5.30 -27.85
N GLU A 173 1.81 5.16 -28.80
CA GLU A 173 0.58 5.97 -28.80
C GLU A 173 -0.65 5.06 -28.63
N ASN A 174 -1.41 5.27 -27.51
CA ASN A 174 -2.68 4.59 -27.20
C ASN A 174 -2.63 3.05 -27.32
N LEU A 175 -1.54 2.43 -26.88
CA LEU A 175 -1.41 0.97 -26.84
C LEU A 175 -1.79 0.43 -25.46
N ILE A 176 -2.46 -0.71 -25.44
CA ILE A 176 -2.84 -1.36 -24.18
C ILE A 176 -2.80 -2.88 -24.30
N SER A 177 -2.31 -3.53 -23.24
CA SER A 177 -2.35 -4.98 -23.09
C SER A 177 -2.49 -5.37 -21.63
N LEU A 178 -3.45 -6.23 -21.33
CA LEU A 178 -3.63 -6.86 -20.02
C LEU A 178 -3.40 -8.36 -20.18
N CYS A 179 -2.36 -8.88 -19.54
CA CYS A 179 -2.07 -10.29 -19.49
C CYS A 179 -2.61 -10.88 -18.18
N VAL A 180 -3.34 -11.98 -18.29
CA VAL A 180 -3.96 -12.69 -17.16
C VAL A 180 -3.49 -14.14 -17.18
N ALA A 181 -2.74 -14.58 -16.17
CA ALA A 181 -2.35 -15.97 -15.98
C ALA A 181 -3.13 -16.58 -14.81
N PHE A 182 -3.52 -17.84 -14.96
CA PHE A 182 -4.22 -18.59 -13.92
C PHE A 182 -3.27 -19.60 -13.29
N GLU A 183 -2.93 -19.43 -12.02
CA GLU A 183 -2.02 -20.30 -11.30
C GLU A 183 -2.74 -21.02 -10.14
N GLN A 184 -2.32 -22.25 -9.86
CA GLN A 184 -2.81 -22.95 -8.69
C GLN A 184 -2.02 -22.49 -7.47
N GLU A 185 -2.69 -22.09 -6.41
CA GLU A 185 -2.04 -21.71 -5.15
C GLU A 185 -1.12 -22.86 -4.68
N THR A 186 0.17 -22.74 -4.91
CA THR A 186 1.16 -23.63 -4.33
C THR A 186 1.41 -23.20 -2.90
N VAL A 187 0.96 -24.01 -1.95
CA VAL A 187 1.40 -23.91 -0.57
C VAL A 187 2.90 -24.13 -0.55
N ILE A 188 3.68 -23.07 -0.41
CA ILE A 188 5.13 -23.11 -0.29
C ILE A 188 5.45 -23.76 1.07
N GLN A 189 5.74 -25.06 1.05
CA GLN A 189 6.46 -25.70 2.15
C GLN A 189 7.93 -25.31 2.03
N SER A 190 8.47 -24.68 3.06
CA SER A 190 9.91 -24.35 3.18
C SER A 190 10.76 -25.59 3.04
N PRO A 191 11.94 -25.49 2.38
CA PRO A 191 12.79 -26.66 2.13
C PRO A 191 13.60 -27.04 3.37
N GLU A 192 13.36 -28.21 3.91
CA GLU A 192 14.33 -28.90 4.75
C GLU A 192 15.02 -30.01 3.94
N ASN A 193 16.31 -29.79 3.79
CA ASN A 193 17.42 -30.70 3.49
C ASN A 193 17.19 -31.96 2.63
N GLN A 194 17.89 -31.89 1.53
CA GLN A 194 18.26 -33.01 0.65
C GLN A 194 19.01 -34.12 1.37
N ASN A 195 18.67 -35.38 1.09
CA ASN A 195 19.67 -36.35 0.66
C ASN A 195 19.04 -37.43 -0.24
N ASN A 196 19.76 -37.67 -1.30
CA ASN A 196 19.51 -38.56 -2.43
C ASN A 196 19.04 -39.98 -2.05
N VAL A 197 18.16 -40.58 -2.88
CA VAL A 197 18.43 -41.81 -3.63
C VAL A 197 17.42 -41.98 -4.79
N VAL A 198 17.93 -42.51 -5.88
CA VAL A 198 17.44 -42.65 -7.25
C VAL A 198 16.50 -43.86 -7.43
N MET A 199 15.54 -43.69 -8.37
CA MET A 199 14.83 -44.67 -9.26
C MET A 199 13.85 -45.69 -8.64
N SER A 200 12.62 -45.80 -9.05
CA SER A 200 12.11 -46.32 -10.31
C SER A 200 10.58 -46.35 -10.33
N GLU A 201 10.02 -46.25 -11.52
CA GLU A 201 8.60 -46.36 -11.85
C GLU A 201 7.97 -47.69 -11.39
N GLU A 202 6.76 -47.61 -10.78
CA GLU A 202 5.71 -48.60 -10.99
C GLU A 202 4.37 -48.05 -10.46
N GLN A 203 3.31 -48.22 -11.24
CA GLN A 203 1.94 -47.76 -10.98
C GLN A 203 1.30 -48.53 -9.81
N PRO A 204 0.42 -47.88 -9.01
CA PRO A 204 -0.23 -48.55 -7.91
C PRO A 204 -1.48 -49.32 -8.37
N VAL A 205 -1.43 -50.61 -8.09
CA VAL A 205 -2.63 -51.47 -7.99
C VAL A 205 -3.30 -51.15 -6.67
N VAL A 206 -4.59 -50.84 -6.74
CA VAL A 206 -5.45 -50.65 -5.57
C VAL A 206 -5.69 -52.02 -4.95
N GLU A 207 -5.12 -52.29 -3.79
CA GLU A 207 -5.49 -53.40 -2.93
C GLU A 207 -6.11 -52.87 -1.64
N GLU A 208 -7.36 -53.20 -1.46
CA GLU A 208 -8.17 -52.98 -0.28
C GLU A 208 -7.57 -53.77 0.89
N VAL A 209 -6.86 -53.12 1.82
CA VAL A 209 -6.34 -53.80 3.02
C VAL A 209 -7.38 -53.73 4.14
N GLU A 210 -8.15 -54.82 4.26
CA GLU A 210 -8.89 -55.10 5.48
C GLU A 210 -7.95 -55.12 6.70
N MET A 211 -8.11 -54.14 7.58
CA MET A 211 -7.41 -54.04 8.85
C MET A 211 -7.95 -55.07 9.83
N HIS A 212 -7.39 -56.27 9.79
CA HIS A 212 -7.60 -57.23 10.86
C HIS A 212 -6.93 -56.74 12.17
N SER A 213 -7.73 -56.14 13.00
CA SER A 213 -7.34 -55.87 14.39
C SER A 213 -7.15 -57.21 15.13
N LYS A 214 -5.93 -57.67 15.26
CA LYS A 214 -5.61 -58.74 16.22
C LYS A 214 -5.80 -58.19 17.60
N THR A 215 -7.01 -58.33 18.13
CA THR A 215 -7.30 -58.19 19.56
C THR A 215 -6.55 -59.31 20.27
N ILE A 216 -5.39 -59.04 20.86
CA ILE A 216 -4.75 -59.85 21.86
C ILE A 216 -5.64 -59.76 23.09
N LYS A 217 -6.56 -60.73 23.24
CA LYS A 217 -7.31 -60.89 24.49
C LYS A 217 -6.35 -61.50 25.51
N PRO A 218 -5.93 -60.76 26.54
CA PRO A 218 -5.15 -61.37 27.59
C PRO A 218 -6.04 -62.39 28.31
N ASN A 219 -5.59 -63.63 28.41
CA ASN A 219 -6.34 -64.70 29.00
C ASN A 219 -6.33 -64.54 30.53
N PHE A 220 -7.20 -63.67 31.04
CA PHE A 220 -7.33 -63.34 32.46
C PHE A 220 -7.66 -64.57 33.36
N LYS A 221 -8.14 -65.67 32.79
CA LYS A 221 -8.46 -66.88 33.55
C LYS A 221 -7.22 -67.57 34.11
N THR A 222 -6.08 -67.53 33.38
CA THR A 222 -4.85 -68.19 33.82
C THR A 222 -4.10 -67.35 34.89
N ILE A 223 -4.29 -66.06 34.93
CA ILE A 223 -3.69 -65.18 35.94
C ILE A 223 -4.49 -65.27 37.27
N LEU A 224 -5.82 -65.34 37.18
CA LEU A 224 -6.69 -65.46 38.37
C LEU A 224 -6.61 -66.84 39.05
N SER A 225 -6.36 -67.94 38.29
CA SER A 225 -6.24 -69.31 38.92
C SER A 225 -4.98 -69.42 39.72
N ASN A 226 -3.88 -68.79 39.38
CA ASN A 226 -2.60 -68.85 40.12
C ASN A 226 -2.58 -67.93 41.36
N LEU A 227 -3.59 -67.05 41.55
CA LEU A 227 -3.71 -66.18 42.72
C LEU A 227 -4.60 -66.78 43.83
N ARG A 228 -5.28 -67.91 43.54
CA ARG A 228 -6.27 -68.47 44.49
C ARG A 228 -5.71 -69.41 45.54
N ASP A 229 -4.44 -69.85 45.39
CA ASP A 229 -3.86 -70.88 46.24
C ASP A 229 -2.78 -70.45 47.26
N ARG A 230 -2.68 -69.14 47.56
CA ARG A 230 -1.78 -68.68 48.64
C ARG A 230 -2.57 -68.20 49.88
N LYS A 231 -2.82 -69.10 50.80
CA LYS A 231 -3.29 -68.81 52.17
C LYS A 231 -2.14 -68.19 53.01
N SER A 232 -1.66 -67.01 52.60
CA SER A 232 -0.72 -66.25 53.43
C SER A 232 -1.25 -64.81 53.59
N PRO A 233 -1.09 -64.20 54.80
CA PRO A 233 -1.53 -62.81 55.03
C PRO A 233 -0.78 -61.79 54.14
N LEU A 234 0.35 -62.18 53.54
CA LEU A 234 1.04 -61.35 52.51
C LEU A 234 0.32 -61.31 51.17
N GLY A 235 -0.38 -62.39 50.76
CA GLY A 235 -1.07 -62.46 49.49
C GLY A 235 -2.22 -61.45 49.41
N LYS A 236 -2.96 -61.24 50.51
CA LYS A 236 -4.04 -60.26 50.54
C LYS A 236 -3.54 -58.80 50.39
N LYS A 237 -2.35 -58.50 50.98
CA LYS A 237 -1.77 -57.15 50.85
C LYS A 237 -1.23 -56.90 49.44
N VAL A 238 -0.64 -57.91 48.76
CA VAL A 238 -0.17 -57.82 47.36
C VAL A 238 -1.34 -57.67 46.39
N THR A 239 -2.44 -58.43 46.62
CA THR A 239 -3.66 -58.28 45.75
C THR A 239 -4.29 -56.89 45.88
N ILE A 240 -4.38 -56.33 47.08
CA ILE A 240 -4.87 -54.98 47.32
C ILE A 240 -3.93 -53.96 46.67
N ALA A 241 -2.59 -54.14 46.75
CA ALA A 241 -1.62 -53.25 46.10
C ALA A 241 -1.75 -53.25 44.56
N VAL A 242 -1.96 -54.45 43.98
CA VAL A 242 -2.17 -54.57 42.50
C VAL A 242 -3.48 -53.93 42.05
N VAL A 243 -4.55 -54.14 42.81
CA VAL A 243 -5.86 -53.50 42.51
C VAL A 243 -5.74 -51.97 42.63
N LEU A 244 -5.05 -51.45 43.63
CA LEU A 244 -4.78 -50.03 43.82
C LEU A 244 -3.94 -49.45 42.67
N LEU A 245 -2.90 -50.18 42.23
CA LEU A 245 -2.07 -49.79 41.09
C LEU A 245 -2.90 -49.71 39.80
N ILE A 246 -3.75 -50.69 39.53
CA ILE A 246 -4.63 -50.68 38.36
C ILE A 246 -5.63 -49.51 38.45
N ALA A 247 -6.16 -49.24 39.62
CA ALA A 247 -7.06 -48.09 39.82
C ALA A 247 -6.33 -46.72 39.55
N ILE A 248 -5.10 -46.59 40.02
CA ILE A 248 -4.27 -45.43 39.77
C ILE A 248 -3.98 -45.28 38.27
N ILE A 249 -3.63 -46.35 37.55
CA ILE A 249 -3.40 -46.34 36.10
C ILE A 249 -4.67 -45.98 35.34
N LEU A 250 -5.82 -46.46 35.77
CA LEU A 250 -7.11 -46.11 35.17
C LEU A 250 -7.44 -44.62 35.36
N VAL A 251 -7.31 -44.09 36.56
CA VAL A 251 -7.53 -42.68 36.85
C VAL A 251 -6.56 -41.81 36.04
N TRP A 252 -5.30 -42.21 35.95
CA TRP A 252 -4.28 -41.51 35.18
C TRP A 252 -4.58 -41.57 33.66
N SER A 253 -5.02 -42.73 33.15
CA SER A 253 -5.41 -42.91 31.75
C SER A 253 -6.63 -42.06 31.39
N VAL A 254 -7.63 -41.98 32.28
CA VAL A 254 -8.81 -41.09 32.08
C VAL A 254 -8.39 -39.62 32.11
N GLY A 255 -7.49 -39.25 33.04
CA GLY A 255 -6.94 -37.89 33.11
C GLY A 255 -6.19 -37.48 31.85
N LEU A 256 -5.32 -38.37 31.33
CA LEU A 256 -4.62 -38.15 30.07
C LEU A 256 -5.57 -38.08 28.86
N GLY A 257 -6.61 -38.93 28.83
CA GLY A 257 -7.64 -38.90 27.79
C GLY A 257 -8.42 -37.60 27.80
N TYR A 258 -8.76 -37.07 28.96
CA TYR A 258 -9.43 -35.78 29.13
C TYR A 258 -8.53 -34.62 28.67
N GLN A 259 -7.26 -34.60 29.09
CA GLN A 259 -6.30 -33.58 28.65
C GLN A 259 -6.08 -33.58 27.14
N ARG A 260 -5.96 -34.77 26.50
CA ARG A 260 -5.84 -34.86 25.04
C ARG A 260 -7.07 -34.32 24.32
N ARG A 261 -8.26 -34.65 24.84
CA ARG A 261 -9.52 -34.17 24.25
C ARG A 261 -9.67 -32.65 24.37
N GLN A 262 -9.29 -32.08 25.51
CA GLN A 262 -9.30 -30.65 25.75
C GLN A 262 -8.28 -29.94 24.87
N SER A 263 -7.05 -30.50 24.72
CA SER A 263 -6.04 -29.93 23.81
C SER A 263 -6.51 -29.95 22.36
N ALA A 264 -7.12 -31.06 21.90
CA ALA A 264 -7.64 -31.15 20.54
C ALA A 264 -8.77 -30.15 20.27
N GLN A 265 -9.65 -29.88 21.24
CA GLN A 265 -10.69 -28.85 21.13
C GLN A 265 -10.09 -27.43 21.02
N MET A 266 -9.02 -27.17 21.78
CA MET A 266 -8.31 -25.89 21.67
C MET A 266 -7.62 -25.73 20.30
N ASP A 267 -7.00 -26.81 19.77
CA ASP A 267 -6.38 -26.79 18.46
C ASP A 267 -7.40 -26.54 17.34
N GLN A 268 -8.56 -27.20 17.43
CA GLN A 268 -9.66 -26.93 16.48
C GLN A 268 -10.15 -25.48 16.56
N ARG A 269 -10.24 -24.91 17.74
CA ARG A 269 -10.65 -23.51 17.91
C ARG A 269 -9.60 -22.54 17.32
N ILE A 270 -8.31 -22.82 17.54
CA ILE A 270 -7.23 -22.02 16.91
C ILE A 270 -7.32 -22.08 15.38
N LEU A 271 -7.57 -23.27 14.82
CA LEU A 271 -7.72 -23.43 13.37
C LEU A 271 -8.92 -22.64 12.83
N ALA A 272 -10.10 -22.79 13.45
CA ALA A 272 -11.30 -22.06 13.03
C ALA A 272 -11.09 -20.54 13.09
N THR A 273 -10.57 -20.01 14.21
CA THR A 273 -10.29 -18.57 14.32
C THR A 273 -9.22 -18.12 13.32
N ARG A 274 -8.23 -18.97 12.99
CA ARG A 274 -7.25 -18.65 11.97
C ARG A 274 -7.87 -18.51 10.58
N GLU A 275 -8.82 -19.37 10.23
CA GLU A 275 -9.58 -19.27 8.96
C GLU A 275 -10.40 -17.97 8.91
N ASP A 276 -11.10 -17.62 9.99
CA ASP A 276 -11.86 -16.36 10.08
C ASP A 276 -10.93 -15.13 9.95
N ILE A 277 -9.78 -15.13 10.64
CA ILE A 277 -8.75 -14.09 10.52
C ILE A 277 -8.22 -14.01 9.09
N GLN A 278 -7.93 -15.14 8.46
CA GLN A 278 -7.42 -15.17 7.09
C GLN A 278 -8.45 -14.60 6.11
N HIS A 279 -9.71 -14.92 6.26
CA HIS A 279 -10.79 -14.35 5.46
C HIS A 279 -10.87 -12.83 5.60
N LYS A 280 -10.81 -12.30 6.83
CA LYS A 280 -10.78 -10.84 7.06
C LYS A 280 -9.56 -10.16 6.47
N LEU A 281 -8.38 -10.79 6.57
CA LEU A 281 -7.16 -10.26 5.96
C LEU A 281 -7.22 -10.28 4.43
N SER A 282 -7.90 -11.25 3.82
CA SER A 282 -8.16 -11.24 2.37
C SER A 282 -9.09 -10.09 1.99
N GLN A 283 -10.18 -9.85 2.74
CA GLN A 283 -11.04 -8.68 2.54
C GLN A 283 -10.29 -7.35 2.71
N ALA A 284 -9.34 -7.30 3.66
CA ALA A 284 -8.48 -6.14 3.83
C ALA A 284 -7.56 -5.94 2.62
N GLU A 285 -7.00 -7.00 2.05
CA GLU A 285 -6.14 -6.95 0.88
C GLU A 285 -6.90 -6.42 -0.35
N GLU A 286 -8.12 -6.92 -0.58
CA GLU A 286 -9.02 -6.43 -1.63
C GLU A 286 -9.39 -4.95 -1.46
N ALA A 287 -9.71 -4.53 -0.22
CA ALA A 287 -10.08 -3.15 0.07
C ALA A 287 -8.89 -2.16 0.00
N SER A 288 -7.65 -2.64 0.19
CA SER A 288 -6.47 -1.78 0.41
C SER A 288 -6.16 -0.83 -0.74
N PHE A 289 -6.49 -1.21 -1.96
CA PHE A 289 -6.24 -0.41 -3.15
C PHE A 289 -7.21 0.76 -3.30
N LEU A 290 -8.50 0.53 -3.03
CA LEU A 290 -9.57 1.52 -3.23
C LEU A 290 -9.90 2.30 -1.96
N ASN A 291 -9.80 1.66 -0.80
CA ASN A 291 -10.14 2.24 0.49
C ASN A 291 -9.22 1.72 1.60
N PRO A 292 -8.04 2.32 1.79
CA PRO A 292 -7.11 1.92 2.85
C PRO A 292 -7.71 1.93 4.25
N GLN A 293 -8.71 2.78 4.50
CA GLN A 293 -9.40 2.85 5.78
C GLN A 293 -10.28 1.62 6.02
N SER A 294 -11.00 1.14 5.00
CA SER A 294 -11.75 -0.12 5.10
C SER A 294 -10.82 -1.31 5.29
N ALA A 295 -9.67 -1.33 4.60
CA ALA A 295 -8.65 -2.35 4.82
C ALA A 295 -8.16 -2.35 6.28
N ALA A 296 -7.88 -1.17 6.85
CA ALA A 296 -7.49 -1.05 8.26
C ALA A 296 -8.58 -1.56 9.21
N GLN A 297 -9.85 -1.33 8.89
CA GLN A 297 -10.97 -1.84 9.67
C GLN A 297 -11.00 -3.38 9.70
N TYR A 298 -10.89 -4.04 8.54
CA TYR A 298 -10.83 -5.51 8.48
C TYR A 298 -9.62 -6.07 9.23
N ILE A 299 -8.47 -5.42 9.18
CA ILE A 299 -7.28 -5.78 9.96
C ILE A 299 -7.55 -5.64 11.47
N ALA A 300 -8.20 -4.55 11.89
CA ALA A 300 -8.57 -4.34 13.28
C ALA A 300 -9.55 -5.43 13.77
N GLU A 301 -10.52 -5.83 12.96
CA GLU A 301 -11.43 -6.93 13.26
C GLU A 301 -10.68 -8.26 13.40
N ALA A 302 -9.75 -8.59 12.48
CA ALA A 302 -8.91 -9.78 12.55
C ALA A 302 -8.05 -9.78 13.82
N THR A 303 -7.49 -8.63 14.18
CA THR A 303 -6.69 -8.45 15.41
C THR A 303 -7.55 -8.63 16.67
N ASN A 304 -8.78 -8.12 16.67
CA ASN A 304 -9.70 -8.31 17.78
C ASN A 304 -10.07 -9.78 17.99
N GLU A 305 -10.32 -10.54 16.93
CA GLU A 305 -10.55 -12.00 17.02
C GLU A 305 -9.35 -12.73 17.62
N TYR A 306 -8.14 -12.36 17.21
CA TYR A 306 -6.91 -12.88 17.82
C TYR A 306 -6.84 -12.55 19.32
N GLU A 307 -7.12 -11.34 19.76
CA GLU A 307 -7.06 -10.96 21.17
C GLU A 307 -8.13 -11.71 22.01
N VAL A 308 -9.33 -11.94 21.46
CA VAL A 308 -10.35 -12.77 22.09
C VAL A 308 -9.83 -14.21 22.28
N LEU A 309 -9.27 -14.81 21.22
CA LEU A 309 -8.69 -16.15 21.26
C LEU A 309 -7.53 -16.23 22.27
N ARG A 310 -6.63 -15.25 22.26
CA ARG A 310 -5.49 -15.16 23.17
C ARG A 310 -5.92 -15.11 24.64
N ASN A 311 -6.94 -14.32 24.95
CA ASN A 311 -7.47 -14.21 26.30
C ASN A 311 -8.11 -15.53 26.77
N ASP A 312 -8.83 -16.21 25.91
CA ASP A 312 -9.49 -17.50 26.21
C ASP A 312 -8.47 -18.64 26.41
N LEU A 313 -7.33 -18.59 25.74
CA LEU A 313 -6.28 -19.62 25.77
C LEU A 313 -5.13 -19.28 26.73
N LYS A 314 -5.20 -18.16 27.44
CA LYS A 314 -4.17 -17.74 28.39
C LYS A 314 -3.88 -18.83 29.44
N GLY A 315 -2.60 -19.23 29.56
CA GLY A 315 -2.17 -20.25 30.53
C GLY A 315 -2.48 -21.70 30.13
N LYS A 316 -2.90 -21.96 28.86
CA LYS A 316 -3.26 -23.31 28.37
C LYS A 316 -2.17 -23.96 27.51
N ASN A 317 -0.90 -23.54 27.63
CA ASN A 317 0.24 -24.04 26.86
C ASN A 317 0.09 -23.98 25.33
N LYS A 318 -0.54 -22.91 24.83
CA LYS A 318 -0.71 -22.64 23.40
C LYS A 318 0.06 -21.39 22.93
N ASP A 319 0.99 -20.90 23.75
CA ASP A 319 1.69 -19.62 23.54
C ASP A 319 2.41 -19.56 22.18
N LYS A 320 3.03 -20.67 21.74
CA LYS A 320 3.69 -20.73 20.44
C LYS A 320 2.71 -20.55 19.28
N GLN A 321 1.59 -21.28 19.30
CA GLN A 321 0.57 -21.18 18.23
C GLN A 321 -0.07 -19.78 18.17
N LEU A 322 -0.27 -19.15 19.33
CA LEU A 322 -0.75 -17.77 19.43
C LEU A 322 0.28 -16.77 18.90
N GLN A 323 1.56 -16.98 19.21
CA GLN A 323 2.64 -16.14 18.68
C GLN A 323 2.78 -16.27 17.16
N ASP A 324 2.67 -17.49 16.62
CA ASP A 324 2.71 -17.73 15.17
C ASP A 324 1.53 -17.04 14.47
N LEU A 325 0.33 -17.09 15.08
CA LEU A 325 -0.86 -16.39 14.53
C LEU A 325 -0.72 -14.88 14.61
N GLN A 326 -0.15 -14.34 15.71
CA GLN A 326 0.12 -12.90 15.83
C GLN A 326 1.12 -12.43 14.77
N SER A 327 2.21 -13.18 14.58
CA SER A 327 3.20 -12.85 13.55
C SER A 327 2.57 -12.86 12.16
N PHE A 328 1.73 -13.86 11.87
CA PHE A 328 1.00 -13.92 10.59
C PHE A 328 0.13 -12.68 10.34
N ILE A 329 -0.64 -12.23 11.35
CA ILE A 329 -1.46 -11.01 11.24
C ILE A 329 -0.57 -9.79 10.99
N THR A 330 0.51 -9.63 11.78
CA THR A 330 1.43 -8.48 11.66
C THR A 330 2.11 -8.44 10.30
N ASP A 331 2.56 -9.57 9.78
CA ASP A 331 3.23 -9.66 8.48
C ASP A 331 2.26 -9.35 7.33
N LYS A 332 1.02 -9.85 7.42
CA LYS A 332 -0.03 -9.55 6.44
C LYS A 332 -0.44 -8.07 6.51
N GLU A 333 -0.64 -7.52 7.71
CA GLU A 333 -0.91 -6.11 7.91
C GLU A 333 0.17 -5.23 7.26
N ALA A 334 1.44 -5.52 7.50
CA ALA A 334 2.55 -4.75 6.92
C ALA A 334 2.49 -4.75 5.39
N LYS A 335 2.17 -5.88 4.77
CA LYS A 335 2.04 -6.01 3.31
C LYS A 335 0.81 -5.27 2.78
N ILE A 336 -0.36 -5.52 3.35
CA ILE A 336 -1.64 -4.94 2.91
C ILE A 336 -1.60 -3.42 3.03
N MET A 337 -1.10 -2.91 4.16
CA MET A 337 -1.00 -1.49 4.44
C MET A 337 0.27 -0.86 3.89
N LYS A 338 1.10 -1.62 3.16
CA LYS A 338 2.39 -1.18 2.62
C LYS A 338 3.20 -0.39 3.66
N LYS A 339 3.32 -0.98 4.87
CA LYS A 339 4.08 -0.43 6.00
C LYS A 339 5.54 -0.80 5.85
N GLU A 340 6.40 0.20 5.84
CA GLU A 340 7.85 0.03 5.78
C GLU A 340 8.48 0.63 7.05
N GLU A 341 9.03 -0.21 7.92
CA GLU A 341 9.82 0.25 9.05
C GLU A 341 11.25 0.50 8.60
N VAL A 342 11.68 1.75 8.66
CA VAL A 342 12.96 2.19 8.11
C VAL A 342 13.86 2.73 9.21
N LYS A 343 15.11 2.26 9.20
CA LYS A 343 16.16 2.79 10.07
C LYS A 343 16.68 4.11 9.51
N TYR A 344 16.96 5.03 10.42
CA TYR A 344 17.58 6.32 10.10
C TYR A 344 19.07 6.31 10.43
N THR A 345 19.81 7.22 9.82
CA THR A 345 21.23 7.46 10.11
C THR A 345 21.47 8.94 10.40
N GLU A 346 22.43 9.24 11.26
CA GLU A 346 22.86 10.61 11.50
C GLU A 346 23.52 11.14 10.22
N TYR A 347 23.00 12.26 9.73
CA TYR A 347 23.48 12.89 8.51
C TYR A 347 24.48 14.02 8.82
N TYR A 348 24.15 14.88 9.80
CA TYR A 348 24.99 15.99 10.25
C TYR A 348 24.66 16.38 11.70
N ASP A 349 25.65 16.86 12.45
CA ASP A 349 25.46 17.43 13.78
C ASP A 349 25.87 18.91 13.80
N LEU A 350 24.91 19.81 13.96
CA LEU A 350 25.13 21.27 14.03
C LEU A 350 26.00 21.66 15.24
N ALA A 351 26.07 20.80 16.26
CA ALA A 351 26.92 21.05 17.45
C ALA A 351 28.41 21.01 17.13
N LEU A 352 28.81 20.45 15.98
CA LEU A 352 30.18 20.50 15.48
C LEU A 352 30.63 21.93 15.15
N ASP A 353 29.68 22.78 14.70
CA ASP A 353 29.94 24.18 14.36
C ASP A 353 29.55 25.14 15.47
N THR A 354 28.48 24.86 16.18
CA THR A 354 27.91 25.74 17.17
C THR A 354 27.51 24.99 18.42
N LYS A 355 28.24 25.21 19.50
CA LYS A 355 27.89 24.63 20.82
C LYS A 355 26.46 25.01 21.19
N ASN A 356 25.66 24.01 21.60
CA ASN A 356 24.26 24.18 21.97
C ASN A 356 23.35 24.59 20.77
N ALA A 357 23.71 24.24 19.54
CA ALA A 357 22.83 24.42 18.37
C ALA A 357 21.49 23.71 18.58
N GLN A 358 20.40 24.34 18.14
CA GLN A 358 19.03 23.83 18.26
C GLN A 358 18.27 24.10 16.95
N GLY A 359 18.14 23.07 16.12
CA GLY A 359 17.30 23.16 14.92
C GLY A 359 15.82 23.17 15.27
N VAL A 360 15.11 24.23 14.94
CA VAL A 360 13.68 24.41 15.22
C VAL A 360 12.83 23.98 14.02
N THR A 361 13.16 24.50 12.85
CA THR A 361 12.47 24.20 11.59
C THR A 361 13.49 24.16 10.46
N LEU A 362 13.13 23.48 9.37
CA LEU A 362 13.95 23.37 8.19
C LEU A 362 13.13 23.64 6.91
N ASN A 363 13.83 24.08 5.88
CA ASN A 363 13.28 24.21 4.54
C ASN A 363 14.35 23.87 3.52
N ARG A 364 13.95 23.53 2.30
CA ARG A 364 14.87 23.14 1.24
C ARG A 364 14.56 23.86 -0.08
N TYR A 365 15.59 24.25 -0.76
CA TYR A 365 15.52 24.66 -2.15
C TYR A 365 16.65 23.96 -2.93
N ASN A 366 16.28 23.22 -3.96
CA ASN A 366 17.20 22.34 -4.70
C ASN A 366 18.00 21.44 -3.73
N GLU A 367 19.32 21.48 -3.79
CA GLU A 367 20.26 20.67 -3.00
C GLU A 367 20.65 21.31 -1.65
N THR A 368 20.09 22.47 -1.33
CA THR A 368 20.44 23.21 -0.11
C THR A 368 19.31 23.10 0.92
N LEU A 369 19.65 22.55 2.06
CA LEU A 369 18.80 22.53 3.26
C LEU A 369 19.16 23.73 4.13
N ILE A 370 18.17 24.50 4.56
CA ILE A 370 18.35 25.51 5.61
C ILE A 370 17.72 25.06 6.90
N ILE A 371 18.37 25.36 8.03
CA ILE A 371 17.89 25.04 9.38
C ILE A 371 17.90 26.31 10.22
N LEU A 372 16.76 26.66 10.80
CA LEU A 372 16.63 27.76 11.73
C LEU A 372 17.03 27.33 13.13
N ASP A 373 17.90 28.11 13.74
CA ASP A 373 18.21 28.10 15.18
C ASP A 373 17.91 29.49 15.77
N SER A 374 16.63 29.70 16.10
CA SER A 374 16.20 30.99 16.63
C SER A 374 16.81 31.30 18.01
N THR A 375 17.17 30.28 18.80
CA THR A 375 17.85 30.42 20.07
C THR A 375 19.21 31.11 19.93
N ASN A 376 19.97 30.69 18.90
CA ASN A 376 21.28 31.25 18.58
C ASN A 376 21.22 32.33 17.49
N SER A 377 20.02 32.83 17.14
CA SER A 377 19.80 33.81 16.06
C SER A 377 20.53 33.47 14.78
N SER A 378 20.41 32.22 14.33
CA SER A 378 21.22 31.65 13.26
C SER A 378 20.38 30.87 12.26
N VAL A 379 20.85 30.86 11.01
CA VAL A 379 20.39 29.92 9.96
C VAL A 379 21.63 29.19 9.45
N TYR A 380 21.54 27.87 9.41
CA TYR A 380 22.55 27.01 8.82
C TYR A 380 22.13 26.64 7.41
N PHE A 381 23.08 26.67 6.47
CA PHE A 381 22.94 26.24 5.07
C PHE A 381 23.74 24.96 4.90
N LEU A 382 23.08 23.85 4.71
CA LEU A 382 23.69 22.54 4.56
C LEU A 382 23.52 22.07 3.11
N SER A 383 24.64 21.94 2.38
CA SER A 383 24.64 21.31 1.06
C SER A 383 24.47 19.81 1.22
N LEU A 384 23.38 19.25 0.68
CA LEU A 384 23.06 17.82 0.79
C LEU A 384 24.08 16.93 0.05
N PRO A 385 24.57 17.23 -1.18
CA PRO A 385 25.58 16.40 -1.81
C PRO A 385 26.97 16.52 -1.16
N LYS A 386 27.33 17.73 -0.73
CA LYS A 386 28.69 18.03 -0.24
C LYS A 386 28.87 17.85 1.26
N LYS A 387 27.79 17.73 2.03
CA LYS A 387 27.79 17.75 3.50
C LYS A 387 28.56 18.95 4.09
N SER A 388 28.56 20.08 3.39
CA SER A 388 29.22 21.29 3.83
C SER A 388 28.22 22.25 4.44
N LEU A 389 28.56 22.81 5.61
CA LEU A 389 27.72 23.74 6.36
C LEU A 389 28.27 25.16 6.25
N GLN A 390 27.36 26.13 6.09
CA GLN A 390 27.62 27.55 6.27
C GLN A 390 26.64 28.10 7.28
N LYS A 391 27.09 28.97 8.17
CA LYS A 391 26.25 29.60 9.17
C LYS A 391 26.12 31.09 8.91
N LYS A 392 24.91 31.61 9.05
CA LYS A 392 24.64 33.06 9.07
C LYS A 392 23.91 33.44 10.34
N THR A 393 24.22 34.60 10.86
CA THR A 393 23.62 35.15 12.10
C THR A 393 23.02 36.50 11.83
N ALA A 394 21.85 36.74 12.39
CA ALA A 394 21.20 38.05 12.37
C ALA A 394 20.31 38.19 13.62
N ALA A 395 20.29 39.36 14.24
CA ALA A 395 19.52 39.58 15.46
C ALA A 395 18.00 39.33 15.26
N GLU A 396 17.50 39.62 14.08
CA GLU A 396 16.09 39.45 13.67
C GLU A 396 15.66 38.00 13.66
N LEU A 397 16.58 37.06 13.48
CA LEU A 397 16.27 35.61 13.48
C LEU A 397 15.83 35.10 14.85
N LYS A 398 16.07 35.87 15.94
CA LYS A 398 15.63 35.49 17.28
C LYS A 398 14.10 35.37 17.39
N GLY A 399 13.36 36.20 16.64
CA GLY A 399 11.90 36.19 16.59
C GLY A 399 11.31 35.28 15.51
N ALA A 400 12.15 34.72 14.65
CA ALA A 400 11.71 33.91 13.52
C ALA A 400 11.06 32.61 13.97
N GLN A 401 9.90 32.29 13.39
CA GLN A 401 9.17 31.04 13.60
C GLN A 401 9.12 30.16 12.34
N LEU A 402 9.04 30.79 11.16
CA LEU A 402 8.99 30.09 9.87
C LEU A 402 10.13 30.57 8.98
N ILE A 403 10.68 29.64 8.21
CA ILE A 403 11.70 29.95 7.19
C ILE A 403 11.34 29.31 5.85
N ALA A 404 11.76 29.96 4.78
CA ALA A 404 11.72 29.40 3.42
C ALA A 404 12.97 29.83 2.65
N LEU A 405 13.53 28.94 1.87
CA LEU A 405 14.63 29.23 0.96
C LEU A 405 14.08 29.34 -0.47
N TYR A 406 14.45 30.41 -1.14
CA TYR A 406 14.21 30.55 -2.57
C TYR A 406 15.49 31.10 -3.23
N GLU A 407 16.03 30.35 -4.18
CA GLU A 407 17.35 30.61 -4.73
C GLU A 407 18.43 30.72 -3.64
N ASN A 408 19.03 31.87 -3.43
CA ASN A 408 20.07 32.13 -2.42
C ASN A 408 19.56 33.03 -1.27
N THR A 409 18.24 33.26 -1.18
CA THR A 409 17.63 34.15 -0.21
C THR A 409 16.78 33.37 0.77
N VAL A 410 17.08 33.53 2.07
CA VAL A 410 16.22 33.01 3.13
C VAL A 410 15.14 34.03 3.43
N PHE A 411 13.90 33.60 3.38
CA PHE A 411 12.75 34.34 3.90
C PHE A 411 12.44 33.82 5.30
N PHE A 412 12.16 34.72 6.22
CA PHE A 412 11.73 34.31 7.55
C PHE A 412 10.60 35.20 8.07
N TYR A 413 9.68 34.57 8.80
CA TYR A 413 8.52 35.20 9.39
C TYR A 413 8.72 35.38 10.89
N ASP A 414 8.56 36.59 11.34
CA ASP A 414 8.47 36.98 12.75
C ASP A 414 7.05 37.51 13.05
N PRO A 415 6.26 36.85 13.92
CA PRO A 415 4.87 37.24 14.18
C PRO A 415 4.72 38.64 14.75
N ASN A 416 5.77 39.22 15.30
CA ASN A 416 5.76 40.57 15.86
C ASN A 416 6.17 41.65 14.86
N ASN A 417 7.00 41.29 13.88
CA ASN A 417 7.68 42.26 13.04
C ASN A 417 7.39 42.15 11.55
N GLY A 418 6.87 41.00 11.07
CA GLY A 418 6.55 40.76 9.67
C GLY A 418 7.47 39.77 8.97
N ILE A 419 7.73 39.97 7.66
CA ILE A 419 8.58 39.07 6.88
C ILE A 419 9.86 39.77 6.46
N PHE A 420 10.94 39.05 6.62
CA PHE A 420 12.30 39.51 6.31
C PHE A 420 12.97 38.59 5.29
N THR A 421 13.96 39.12 4.62
CA THR A 421 14.91 38.34 3.81
C THR A 421 16.31 38.44 4.39
N LEU A 422 17.06 37.36 4.32
CA LEU A 422 18.48 37.29 4.62
C LEU A 422 19.19 36.77 3.37
N THR A 423 20.06 37.60 2.80
CA THR A 423 20.80 37.26 1.58
C THR A 423 22.06 36.42 1.88
N ASP A 424 22.67 35.90 0.85
CA ASP A 424 23.98 35.19 0.94
C ASP A 424 25.12 36.09 1.42
N THR A 425 25.01 37.40 1.25
CA THR A 425 25.96 38.39 1.78
C THR A 425 25.74 38.69 3.28
N GLY A 426 24.67 38.17 3.92
CA GLY A 426 24.32 38.42 5.30
C GLY A 426 23.46 39.69 5.52
N SER A 427 23.03 40.34 4.43
CA SER A 427 22.14 41.53 4.55
C SER A 427 20.73 41.11 4.91
N VAL A 428 20.16 41.72 5.97
CA VAL A 428 18.76 41.54 6.35
C VAL A 428 17.94 42.73 5.88
N LYS A 429 16.77 42.42 5.29
CA LYS A 429 15.81 43.44 4.85
C LYS A 429 14.39 43.00 5.24
N LYS A 430 13.64 43.89 5.87
CA LYS A 430 12.20 43.67 6.02
C LYS A 430 11.52 43.91 4.68
N VAL A 431 10.75 42.91 4.21
CA VAL A 431 10.08 42.93 2.89
C VAL A 431 8.58 43.08 3.00
N ILE A 432 7.98 42.67 4.11
CA ILE A 432 6.56 42.88 4.41
C ILE A 432 6.46 43.26 5.88
N GLU A 433 5.82 44.40 6.15
CA GLU A 433 5.49 44.82 7.51
C GLU A 433 4.42 43.90 8.11
N LYS A 434 4.43 43.78 9.45
CA LYS A 434 3.36 43.05 10.15
C LYS A 434 2.01 43.67 9.77
N ASP A 435 1.11 42.82 9.26
CA ASP A 435 -0.26 43.22 8.97
C ASP A 435 -1.15 42.96 10.19
N SER A 436 -1.91 43.99 10.61
CA SER A 436 -2.82 43.89 11.75
C SER A 436 -4.01 42.92 11.48
N GLU A 437 -4.29 42.60 10.23
CA GLU A 437 -5.35 41.69 9.84
C GLU A 437 -4.90 40.22 9.80
N TRP A 438 -3.60 39.95 9.91
CA TRP A 438 -3.14 38.58 10.09
C TRP A 438 -3.69 37.99 11.39
N GLY A 439 -4.19 36.76 11.27
CA GLY A 439 -4.57 35.97 12.43
C GLY A 439 -3.40 35.10 12.92
N ASN A 440 -3.49 33.80 12.66
CA ASN A 440 -2.47 32.82 13.04
C ASN A 440 -1.78 32.26 11.81
N ILE A 441 -0.58 32.75 11.50
CA ILE A 441 0.20 32.30 10.35
C ILE A 441 0.91 31.00 10.71
N MET A 442 0.45 29.89 10.13
CA MET A 442 0.94 28.55 10.43
C MET A 442 2.04 28.09 9.48
N SER A 443 2.05 28.59 8.25
CA SER A 443 3.02 28.17 7.24
C SER A 443 3.35 29.28 6.26
N MET A 444 4.57 29.29 5.77
CA MET A 444 5.06 30.20 4.74
C MET A 444 5.77 29.40 3.65
N SER A 445 5.47 29.69 2.40
CA SER A 445 6.13 29.09 1.24
C SER A 445 6.45 30.17 0.20
N ILE A 446 7.53 29.98 -0.53
CA ILE A 446 7.92 30.86 -1.63
C ILE A 446 7.86 30.06 -2.93
N TYR A 447 7.08 30.56 -3.90
CA TYR A 447 6.95 29.91 -5.20
C TYR A 447 6.97 30.95 -6.32
N GLY A 448 7.89 30.79 -7.27
CA GLY A 448 8.10 31.77 -8.34
C GLY A 448 8.41 33.18 -7.83
N GLY A 449 9.12 33.30 -6.68
CA GLY A 449 9.41 34.56 -6.01
C GLY A 449 8.25 35.15 -5.20
N ASN A 450 7.01 34.65 -5.35
CA ASN A 450 5.85 35.11 -4.58
C ASN A 450 5.80 34.47 -3.20
N ILE A 451 5.33 35.23 -2.19
CA ILE A 451 5.18 34.77 -0.81
C ILE A 451 3.73 34.29 -0.62
N TYR A 452 3.59 33.08 -0.04
CA TYR A 452 2.30 32.52 0.35
C TYR A 452 2.29 32.26 1.85
N LEU A 453 1.24 32.73 2.54
CA LEU A 453 1.04 32.55 3.98
C LEU A 453 -0.27 31.83 4.24
N LEU A 454 -0.23 30.74 4.98
CA LEU A 454 -1.42 30.05 5.48
C LEU A 454 -1.84 30.66 6.80
N ASP A 455 -3.02 31.27 6.84
CA ASP A 455 -3.62 31.85 8.05
C ASP A 455 -4.79 30.95 8.51
N SER A 456 -4.53 30.15 9.54
CA SER A 456 -5.52 29.21 10.08
C SER A 456 -6.67 29.90 10.82
N GLN A 457 -6.45 31.06 11.40
CA GLN A 457 -7.49 31.80 12.12
C GLN A 457 -8.42 32.56 11.17
N LYS A 458 -7.90 33.00 10.03
CA LYS A 458 -8.67 33.73 9.02
C LYS A 458 -9.23 32.81 7.94
N ASN A 459 -8.89 31.53 7.98
CA ASN A 459 -9.29 30.53 6.98
C ASN A 459 -8.91 30.94 5.56
N ASP A 460 -7.71 31.48 5.36
CA ASP A 460 -7.26 31.98 4.06
C ASP A 460 -5.78 31.68 3.79
N ILE A 461 -5.42 31.78 2.53
CA ILE A 461 -4.04 31.81 2.07
C ILE A 461 -3.78 33.19 1.48
N TYR A 462 -2.87 33.93 2.06
CA TYR A 462 -2.47 35.21 1.50
C TYR A 462 -1.35 35.04 0.51
N LYS A 463 -1.47 35.71 -0.63
CA LYS A 463 -0.46 35.76 -1.69
C LYS A 463 0.05 37.19 -1.83
N TYR A 464 1.36 37.34 -1.80
CA TYR A 464 2.07 38.59 -2.12
C TYR A 464 2.88 38.36 -3.39
N LEU A 465 2.59 39.13 -4.42
CA LEU A 465 3.31 39.04 -5.69
C LEU A 465 4.64 39.79 -5.59
N VAL A 466 5.68 39.20 -6.12
CA VAL A 466 6.97 39.88 -6.27
C VAL A 466 6.80 41.08 -7.23
N ALA A 467 7.35 42.21 -6.89
CA ALA A 467 7.31 43.45 -7.65
C ALA A 467 8.74 44.05 -7.74
N GLU A 468 8.92 45.00 -8.63
CA GLU A 468 10.22 45.62 -8.90
C GLU A 468 10.90 46.17 -7.63
N ASN A 469 10.15 46.72 -6.68
CA ASN A 469 10.63 47.30 -5.44
C ASN A 469 10.09 46.63 -4.16
N GLY A 470 9.85 45.32 -4.18
CA GLY A 470 9.35 44.59 -3.02
C GLY A 470 8.21 43.65 -3.34
N TYR A 471 7.08 43.80 -2.66
CA TYR A 471 5.92 42.93 -2.82
C TYR A 471 4.64 43.72 -2.98
N SER A 472 3.65 43.14 -3.67
CA SER A 472 2.31 43.70 -3.76
C SER A 472 1.62 43.77 -2.40
N THR A 473 0.47 44.43 -2.35
CA THR A 473 -0.48 44.28 -1.25
C THR A 473 -0.97 42.85 -1.15
N LYS A 474 -1.45 42.47 0.01
CA LYS A 474 -2.05 41.18 0.33
C LYS A 474 -3.22 40.85 -0.61
N ASN A 475 -3.22 39.66 -1.20
CA ASN A 475 -4.32 39.13 -1.98
C ASN A 475 -4.75 37.79 -1.37
N SER A 476 -6.07 37.58 -1.22
CA SER A 476 -6.61 36.26 -0.90
C SER A 476 -6.42 35.32 -2.09
N TYR A 477 -5.95 34.10 -1.84
CA TYR A 477 -5.75 33.09 -2.88
C TYR A 477 -6.99 32.22 -3.06
N LEU A 478 -7.78 31.99 -2.01
CA LEU A 478 -8.93 31.10 -1.99
C LEU A 478 -10.19 31.77 -2.54
N LYS A 479 -10.30 32.03 -3.78
CA LYS A 479 -11.37 32.68 -4.56
C LYS A 479 -12.81 32.41 -4.04
N GLY A 480 -13.13 32.84 -2.81
CA GLY A 480 -14.47 32.73 -2.23
C GLY A 480 -14.86 31.37 -1.66
N TYR A 481 -13.94 30.41 -1.60
CA TYR A 481 -14.18 29.16 -0.88
C TYR A 481 -14.22 29.46 0.63
N GLN A 482 -15.32 29.09 1.27
CA GLN A 482 -15.43 29.08 2.73
C GLN A 482 -15.06 27.68 3.23
N LEU A 483 -13.83 27.54 3.68
CA LEU A 483 -13.30 26.30 4.26
C LEU A 483 -12.88 26.56 5.69
N ASP A 484 -13.08 25.59 6.55
CA ASP A 484 -12.49 25.62 7.88
C ASP A 484 -11.04 25.16 7.80
N LEU A 485 -10.11 26.11 7.89
CA LEU A 485 -8.68 25.86 7.94
C LEU A 485 -8.11 25.98 9.37
N SER A 486 -8.96 26.04 10.40
CA SER A 486 -8.54 26.23 11.79
C SER A 486 -7.61 25.11 12.29
N ALA A 487 -7.74 23.90 11.74
CA ALA A 487 -6.89 22.77 12.05
C ALA A 487 -5.69 22.63 11.08
N SER A 488 -5.48 23.58 10.14
CA SER A 488 -4.36 23.51 9.20
C SER A 488 -3.06 23.97 9.82
N ASN A 489 -1.97 23.27 9.52
CA ASN A 489 -0.64 23.54 10.07
C ASN A 489 0.47 23.57 9.02
N SER A 490 0.18 23.22 7.77
CA SER A 490 1.21 23.13 6.75
C SER A 490 0.67 23.48 5.37
N LEU A 491 1.51 24.16 4.58
CA LEU A 491 1.28 24.48 3.19
C LEU A 491 2.52 24.12 2.38
N SER A 492 2.33 23.48 1.23
CA SER A 492 3.38 23.15 0.26
C SER A 492 2.91 23.45 -1.17
N ILE A 493 3.83 23.80 -2.07
CA ILE A 493 3.48 24.28 -3.42
C ILE A 493 4.37 23.60 -4.46
N ASP A 494 3.74 23.05 -5.51
CA ASP A 494 4.42 22.63 -6.74
C ASP A 494 4.01 23.48 -7.98
N SER A 495 2.81 23.54 -8.32
CA SER A 495 2.07 24.43 -9.20
C SER A 495 0.68 24.62 -8.61
N SER A 496 0.24 23.64 -7.83
CA SER A 496 -0.92 23.68 -6.96
C SER A 496 -0.49 23.89 -5.51
N ILE A 497 -1.40 24.32 -4.66
CA ILE A 497 -1.18 24.47 -3.21
C ILE A 497 -1.80 23.27 -2.51
N TYR A 498 -1.00 22.62 -1.67
CA TYR A 498 -1.45 21.53 -0.79
C TYR A 498 -1.45 22.01 0.64
N ILE A 499 -2.57 21.81 1.35
CA ILE A 499 -2.75 22.18 2.76
C ILE A 499 -3.00 20.92 3.57
N GLY A 500 -2.16 20.70 4.58
CA GLY A 500 -2.40 19.66 5.59
C GLY A 500 -3.35 20.17 6.66
N LEU A 501 -4.45 19.45 6.84
CA LEU A 501 -5.33 19.57 7.99
C LEU A 501 -5.22 18.27 8.77
N LYS A 502 -5.57 18.27 10.02
CA LYS A 502 -5.49 17.16 10.96
C LYS A 502 -5.34 15.75 10.30
N ASP A 503 -6.34 15.29 9.56
CA ASP A 503 -6.44 13.96 8.96
C ASP A 503 -6.75 13.99 7.45
N THR A 504 -6.60 15.14 6.81
CA THR A 504 -6.88 15.31 5.39
C THR A 504 -5.92 16.29 4.72
N VAL A 505 -5.84 16.21 3.40
CA VAL A 505 -5.07 17.16 2.59
C VAL A 505 -6.00 17.80 1.57
N TYR A 506 -5.99 19.11 1.50
CA TYR A 506 -6.66 19.85 0.42
C TYR A 506 -5.67 20.29 -0.64
N LYS A 507 -6.10 20.22 -1.88
CA LYS A 507 -5.36 20.73 -3.04
C LYS A 507 -6.13 21.87 -3.70
N PHE A 508 -5.40 22.91 -4.11
CA PHE A 508 -5.96 24.07 -4.81
C PHE A 508 -5.12 24.41 -6.02
N THR A 509 -5.76 24.55 -7.18
CA THR A 509 -5.11 25.01 -8.40
C THR A 509 -5.73 26.33 -8.83
N ALA A 510 -4.90 27.36 -9.03
CA ALA A 510 -5.31 28.71 -9.38
C ALA A 510 -6.42 29.31 -8.47
N GLY A 511 -6.45 28.92 -7.19
CA GLY A 511 -7.41 29.36 -6.17
C GLY A 511 -8.72 28.58 -6.14
N ALA A 512 -8.92 27.59 -6.99
CA ALA A 512 -10.04 26.65 -6.95
C ALA A 512 -9.63 25.37 -6.21
N LYS A 513 -10.55 24.77 -5.46
CA LYS A 513 -10.33 23.49 -4.79
C LYS A 513 -10.41 22.36 -5.82
N ASP A 514 -9.40 21.53 -5.86
CA ASP A 514 -9.36 20.32 -6.69
C ASP A 514 -10.06 19.16 -5.98
N GLU A 515 -10.52 18.18 -6.76
CA GLU A 515 -10.88 16.86 -6.26
C GLU A 515 -9.58 16.13 -5.88
N PHE A 516 -9.27 16.13 -4.61
CA PHE A 516 -8.10 15.49 -4.04
C PHE A 516 -8.55 14.77 -2.77
N GLU A 517 -8.87 13.48 -2.89
CA GLU A 517 -9.30 12.68 -1.76
C GLU A 517 -8.13 11.91 -1.18
N THR A 518 -7.78 12.22 0.05
CA THR A 518 -6.83 11.43 0.84
C THR A 518 -7.59 10.55 1.82
N LYS A 519 -7.32 9.24 1.77
CA LYS A 519 -7.79 8.29 2.76
C LYS A 519 -6.57 7.64 3.40
N PHE A 520 -6.29 8.04 4.63
CA PHE A 520 -5.21 7.42 5.39
C PHE A 520 -5.68 6.09 6.00
N PRO A 521 -4.79 5.09 6.07
CA PRO A 521 -5.15 3.79 6.65
C PRO A 521 -5.37 3.83 8.16
N ASN A 522 -4.79 4.79 8.86
CA ASN A 522 -4.90 4.93 10.31
C ASN A 522 -6.04 5.90 10.68
N GLU A 523 -6.80 5.58 11.74
CA GLU A 523 -7.97 6.39 12.17
C GLU A 523 -7.60 7.71 12.84
N ASN A 524 -6.46 7.79 13.53
CA ASN A 524 -6.08 8.95 14.33
C ASN A 524 -4.85 9.64 13.75
N VAL A 525 -4.90 9.96 12.45
CA VAL A 525 -3.84 10.72 11.79
C VAL A 525 -3.89 12.17 12.25
N ASP A 526 -2.72 12.72 12.59
CA ASP A 526 -2.54 14.13 12.97
C ASP A 526 -1.36 14.72 12.20
N LEU A 527 -1.66 15.21 10.99
CA LEU A 527 -0.65 15.69 10.06
C LEU A 527 0.03 16.94 10.60
N ALA A 528 1.33 16.86 10.79
CA ALA A 528 2.16 17.98 11.18
C ALA A 528 2.70 18.77 9.98
N LYS A 529 2.97 18.11 8.86
CA LYS A 529 3.52 18.78 7.66
C LYS A 529 3.17 18.02 6.37
N ILE A 530 2.93 18.80 5.31
CA ILE A 530 2.87 18.32 3.94
C ILE A 530 4.16 18.74 3.22
N ILE A 531 4.75 17.82 2.45
CA ILE A 531 5.98 18.06 1.71
C ILE A 531 5.76 17.66 0.26
N THR A 532 5.89 18.62 -0.61
CA THR A 532 5.96 18.43 -2.05
C THR A 532 6.60 19.67 -2.70
N ASP A 533 7.10 19.56 -3.89
CA ASP A 533 7.53 20.67 -4.73
C ASP A 533 7.51 20.26 -6.21
N LYS A 534 7.98 21.14 -7.09
CA LYS A 534 7.99 20.90 -8.54
C LYS A 534 8.87 19.70 -8.97
N ASP A 535 9.85 19.33 -8.16
CA ASP A 535 10.82 18.26 -8.43
C ASP A 535 10.46 16.95 -7.69
N ILE A 536 9.44 16.98 -6.83
CA ILE A 536 8.94 15.82 -6.09
C ILE A 536 7.68 15.28 -6.76
N GLY A 537 7.75 14.07 -7.33
CA GLY A 537 6.62 13.41 -8.01
C GLY A 537 5.50 12.92 -7.08
N LYS A 538 5.66 13.05 -5.76
CA LYS A 538 4.74 12.58 -4.73
C LYS A 538 4.33 13.71 -3.78
N VAL A 539 3.32 13.43 -2.96
CA VAL A 539 2.97 14.25 -1.80
C VAL A 539 3.27 13.42 -0.55
N TYR A 540 4.13 13.94 0.31
CA TYR A 540 4.44 13.31 1.59
C TYR A 540 3.67 14.02 2.69
N ALA A 541 3.01 13.24 3.54
CA ALA A 541 2.24 13.74 4.67
C ALA A 541 2.82 13.16 5.97
N TRP A 542 3.37 14.04 6.82
CA TRP A 542 4.01 13.64 8.05
C TRP A 542 3.05 13.66 9.23
N ASP A 543 2.77 12.50 9.79
CA ASP A 543 2.14 12.31 11.08
C ASP A 543 3.22 12.15 12.15
N LYS A 544 3.45 13.23 12.90
CA LYS A 544 4.47 13.25 13.95
C LYS A 544 4.14 12.29 15.08
N ASN A 545 2.89 12.24 15.51
CA ASN A 545 2.44 11.44 16.65
C ASN A 545 2.54 9.94 16.32
N GLY A 546 2.16 9.55 15.10
CA GLY A 546 2.33 8.21 14.58
C GLY A 546 3.78 7.82 14.29
N GLY A 547 4.67 8.81 14.07
CA GLY A 547 6.03 8.59 13.59
C GLY A 547 6.04 8.06 12.17
N THR A 548 5.11 8.53 11.36
CA THR A 548 4.80 8.02 10.03
C THR A 548 4.92 9.12 8.98
N LEU A 549 5.52 8.79 7.86
CA LEU A 549 5.52 9.59 6.65
C LEU A 549 4.70 8.84 5.60
N TYR A 550 3.49 9.32 5.35
CA TYR A 550 2.62 8.77 4.30
C TYR A 550 3.08 9.26 2.94
N VAL A 551 3.07 8.38 1.95
CA VAL A 551 3.38 8.67 0.56
C VAL A 551 2.09 8.61 -0.23
N LEU A 552 1.77 9.71 -0.91
CA LEU A 552 0.57 9.88 -1.71
C LEU A 552 0.94 10.22 -3.16
N GLY A 553 0.13 9.77 -4.08
CA GLY A 553 0.15 10.27 -5.45
C GLY A 553 -0.27 11.75 -5.53
N LYS A 554 0.05 12.43 -6.64
CA LYS A 554 -0.38 13.83 -6.90
C LYS A 554 -1.90 13.98 -7.07
N ASN A 555 -2.61 12.87 -7.22
CA ASN A 555 -4.07 12.76 -7.25
C ASN A 555 -4.70 12.46 -5.87
N GLY A 556 -3.90 12.30 -4.82
CA GLY A 556 -4.36 11.98 -3.47
C GLY A 556 -4.39 10.49 -3.11
N SER A 557 -4.15 9.59 -4.07
CA SER A 557 -4.14 8.16 -3.81
C SER A 557 -3.05 7.77 -2.80
N TYR A 558 -3.41 6.96 -1.82
CA TYR A 558 -2.46 6.39 -0.87
C TYR A 558 -1.57 5.35 -1.56
N GLU A 559 -0.26 5.45 -1.35
CA GLU A 559 0.71 4.51 -1.93
C GLU A 559 1.37 3.61 -0.89
N ARG A 560 1.89 4.20 0.19
CA ARG A 560 2.56 3.49 1.30
C ARG A 560 2.80 4.38 2.50
N GLN A 561 3.30 3.81 3.57
CA GLN A 561 3.71 4.53 4.77
C GLN A 561 5.10 4.09 5.24
N ILE A 562 5.92 5.07 5.54
CA ILE A 562 7.28 4.89 6.05
C ILE A 562 7.27 5.23 7.53
N ILE A 563 7.64 4.26 8.35
CA ILE A 563 7.64 4.37 9.81
C ILE A 563 9.08 4.47 10.29
N SER A 564 9.38 5.49 11.08
CA SER A 564 10.69 5.61 11.70
C SER A 564 10.59 6.32 13.05
N SER A 565 11.26 5.79 14.06
CA SER A 565 11.16 6.33 15.42
C SER A 565 11.65 7.77 15.52
N VAL A 566 12.58 8.21 14.67
CA VAL A 566 13.08 9.58 14.65
C VAL A 566 12.01 10.59 14.23
N LEU A 567 11.02 10.19 13.42
CA LEU A 567 9.91 11.05 13.00
C LEU A 567 9.07 11.52 14.19
N LYS A 568 8.97 10.73 15.28
CA LYS A 568 8.24 11.12 16.51
C LYS A 568 8.96 12.22 17.29
N THR A 569 10.28 12.23 17.26
CA THR A 569 11.11 13.14 18.06
C THR A 569 11.60 14.35 17.28
N SER A 570 11.40 14.36 15.97
CA SER A 570 11.80 15.45 15.09
C SER A 570 10.95 16.70 15.29
N THR A 571 11.56 17.86 15.10
CA THR A 571 10.87 19.15 15.10
C THR A 571 10.36 19.51 13.72
N ASP A 572 11.06 19.03 12.66
CA ASP A 572 10.64 19.28 11.28
C ASP A 572 11.23 18.25 10.31
N VAL A 573 10.67 18.17 9.10
CA VAL A 573 11.00 17.19 8.06
C VAL A 573 10.93 17.79 6.65
N THR A 574 11.79 17.30 5.75
CA THR A 574 11.73 17.56 4.30
C THR A 574 12.18 16.36 3.50
N VAL A 575 11.95 16.40 2.18
CA VAL A 575 12.31 15.31 1.26
C VAL A 575 13.22 15.85 0.15
N PHE A 576 14.25 15.08 -0.21
CA PHE A 576 15.10 15.34 -1.36
C PHE A 576 15.56 14.02 -1.99
N GLY A 577 15.34 13.87 -3.27
CA GLY A 577 15.58 12.61 -3.96
C GLY A 577 14.80 11.45 -3.33
N ASN A 578 15.48 10.36 -3.06
CA ASN A 578 14.92 9.18 -2.38
C ASN A 578 15.18 9.17 -0.87
N LYS A 579 15.33 10.35 -0.23
CA LYS A 579 15.58 10.48 1.20
C LYS A 579 14.69 11.54 1.83
N SER A 580 14.31 11.28 3.07
CA SER A 580 13.76 12.29 3.97
C SER A 580 14.85 12.76 4.94
N TYR A 581 14.89 14.04 5.19
CA TYR A 581 15.78 14.68 6.16
C TYR A 581 14.98 15.27 7.28
N VAL A 582 15.33 14.94 8.51
CA VAL A 582 14.62 15.39 9.72
C VAL A 582 15.58 16.05 10.68
N VAL A 583 15.10 17.05 11.40
CA VAL A 583 15.89 17.74 12.44
C VAL A 583 15.35 17.37 13.83
N SER A 584 16.27 17.00 14.73
CA SER A 584 15.95 16.71 16.12
C SER A 584 17.08 17.22 17.02
N GLY A 585 16.82 18.28 17.76
CA GLY A 585 17.85 18.98 18.54
C GLY A 585 18.92 19.59 17.66
N SER A 586 20.21 19.27 17.90
CA SER A 586 21.32 19.69 17.04
C SER A 586 21.53 18.83 15.80
N LYS A 587 20.84 17.68 15.70
CA LYS A 587 21.15 16.67 14.70
C LYS A 587 20.17 16.65 13.53
N ILE A 588 20.71 16.44 12.36
CA ILE A 588 19.97 16.12 11.14
C ILE A 588 20.15 14.63 10.89
N TYR A 589 19.05 13.93 10.69
CA TYR A 589 19.03 12.51 10.32
C TYR A 589 18.50 12.34 8.91
N GLU A 590 18.97 11.31 8.21
CA GLU A 590 18.41 10.87 6.94
C GLU A 590 17.66 9.54 7.11
N ILE A 591 16.52 9.44 6.41
CA ILE A 591 15.68 8.25 6.33
C ILE A 591 15.59 7.90 4.85
N PRO A 592 16.02 6.70 4.41
CA PRO A 592 15.79 6.26 3.04
C PRO A 592 14.28 6.11 2.77
N LEU A 593 13.86 6.49 1.57
CA LEU A 593 12.47 6.40 1.11
C LEU A 593 12.26 5.27 0.10
N GLU A 594 13.33 4.56 -0.26
CA GLU A 594 13.35 3.38 -1.14
C GLU A 594 14.27 2.32 -0.53
#